data_391a159ca344a9bd26b3244d19c34276
#
_entry.id   391a159ca344a9bd26b3244d19c34276
#
_cell.length_a   1.000
_cell.length_b   1.000
_cell.length_c   1.000
_cell.angle_alpha   90.00
_cell.angle_beta   90.00
_cell.angle_gamma   90.00
#
_symmetry.space_group_name_H-M   'P 1'
#
loop_
_entity.id
_entity.type
_entity.pdbx_description
1 polymer ?
#
loop_
_entity_poly.entity_id
_entity_poly.type
_entity_poly.pdbx_seq_one_letter_code
_entity_poly.pdbx_strand_id
1 'polypeptide(L)'
;MQRHSLGRFRVIQKAKLDDPADVYRIEQAEPADWIMMGNHDTPPIWLLARGWCNGSRGADWGEYLADCLWIPATERPDFVRRIASDPGELTHSLFAAMLASQAAHVAMFFPDLLGLTGLYNTPGVVNDTNWRLRVPSNFQRHYQSRRKERTVLDVPSCLEAALRARARQEAASPPTN
;
A
#
# COMPACT_ATOMS: atom_id res chain seq x y z
N MET A 1 17.35 -15.67 11.23
CA MET A 1 15.89 -15.65 11.16
C MET A 1 15.30 -17.03 10.94
N GLN A 2 15.84 -17.88 10.08
CA GLN A 2 15.33 -19.26 9.83
C GLN A 2 15.16 -20.11 11.10
N ARG A 3 16.02 -19.94 12.12
CA ARG A 3 15.97 -20.72 13.36
C ARG A 3 14.72 -20.49 14.24
N HIS A 4 13.96 -19.40 14.00
CA HIS A 4 12.78 -19.02 14.79
C HIS A 4 11.53 -18.84 13.95
N SER A 5 11.56 -19.21 12.67
CA SER A 5 10.44 -19.04 11.72
C SER A 5 9.84 -17.62 11.71
N LEU A 6 10.69 -16.61 11.94
CA LEU A 6 10.27 -15.22 11.94
C LEU A 6 10.25 -14.69 10.51
N GLY A 7 9.11 -14.17 10.08
CA GLY A 7 8.97 -13.45 8.82
C GLY A 7 9.71 -12.10 8.83
N ARG A 8 9.81 -11.50 7.66
CA ARG A 8 10.43 -10.18 7.46
C ARG A 8 9.39 -9.08 7.62
N PHE A 9 9.85 -7.88 7.98
CA PHE A 9 9.06 -6.66 7.82
C PHE A 9 9.31 -6.07 6.44
N ARG A 10 8.26 -6.01 5.60
CA ARG A 10 8.32 -5.47 4.24
C ARG A 10 7.60 -4.14 4.18
N VAL A 11 8.36 -3.06 3.96
CA VAL A 11 7.85 -1.68 3.85
C VAL A 11 7.74 -1.32 2.37
N ILE A 12 6.56 -1.48 1.79
CA ILE A 12 6.33 -1.51 0.34
C ILE A 12 6.69 -0.19 -0.35
N GLN A 13 6.49 0.95 0.29
CA GLN A 13 6.88 2.25 -0.29
C GLN A 13 8.40 2.37 -0.59
N LYS A 14 9.23 1.44 -0.08
CA LYS A 14 10.66 1.36 -0.37
C LYS A 14 10.98 0.52 -1.60
N ALA A 15 9.98 -0.14 -2.19
CA ALA A 15 10.19 -1.04 -3.32
C ALA A 15 10.86 -0.33 -4.52
N LYS A 16 11.86 -1.00 -5.06
CA LYS A 16 12.48 -0.67 -6.35
C LYS A 16 11.69 -1.39 -7.44
N LEU A 17 10.87 -0.63 -8.18
CA LEU A 17 9.97 -1.21 -9.17
C LEU A 17 10.70 -1.76 -10.41
N ASP A 18 11.91 -1.28 -10.66
CA ASP A 18 12.82 -1.70 -11.73
C ASP A 18 13.68 -2.92 -11.37
N ASP A 19 13.65 -3.36 -10.11
CA ASP A 19 14.39 -4.56 -9.65
C ASP A 19 13.41 -5.67 -9.25
N PRO A 20 13.18 -6.68 -10.09
CA PRO A 20 12.26 -7.79 -9.77
C PRO A 20 12.64 -8.59 -8.53
N ALA A 21 13.91 -8.54 -8.10
CA ALA A 21 14.41 -9.26 -6.93
C ALA A 21 14.34 -8.42 -5.64
N ASP A 22 13.86 -7.16 -5.72
CA ASP A 22 13.80 -6.29 -4.55
C ASP A 22 12.87 -6.87 -3.48
N VAL A 23 13.40 -7.01 -2.27
CA VAL A 23 12.72 -7.67 -1.15
C VAL A 23 11.48 -6.92 -0.64
N TYR A 24 11.30 -5.65 -1.01
CA TYR A 24 10.13 -4.85 -0.64
C TYR A 24 8.99 -4.94 -1.65
N ARG A 25 9.17 -5.64 -2.77
CA ARG A 25 8.08 -5.88 -3.73
C ARG A 25 7.02 -6.82 -3.12
N ILE A 26 5.76 -6.59 -3.47
CA ILE A 26 4.60 -7.30 -2.89
C ILE A 26 4.63 -8.79 -3.22
N GLU A 27 4.97 -9.14 -4.46
CA GLU A 27 5.05 -10.52 -4.92
C GLU A 27 6.21 -11.32 -4.31
N GLN A 28 7.19 -10.65 -3.72
CA GLN A 28 8.28 -11.28 -2.97
C GLN A 28 7.89 -11.62 -1.53
N ALA A 29 6.67 -11.28 -1.10
CA ALA A 29 6.21 -11.57 0.25
C ALA A 29 6.00 -13.08 0.44
N GLU A 30 6.45 -13.59 1.58
CA GLU A 30 6.23 -14.96 2.03
C GLU A 30 5.09 -15.00 3.07
N PRO A 31 4.41 -16.14 3.30
CA PRO A 31 3.31 -16.22 4.26
C PRO A 31 3.65 -15.77 5.68
N ALA A 32 4.88 -15.99 6.13
CA ALA A 32 5.34 -15.56 7.47
C ALA A 32 5.67 -14.06 7.57
N ASP A 33 5.70 -13.34 6.44
CA ASP A 33 6.10 -11.93 6.43
C ASP A 33 5.01 -11.01 6.96
N TRP A 34 5.46 -9.90 7.50
CA TRP A 34 4.66 -8.74 7.85
C TRP A 34 4.82 -7.68 6.77
N ILE A 35 3.73 -7.36 6.07
CA ILE A 35 3.73 -6.38 4.98
C ILE A 35 3.02 -5.10 5.43
N MET A 36 3.58 -3.94 5.09
CA MET A 36 3.03 -2.63 5.43
C MET A 36 3.37 -1.59 4.37
N MET A 37 2.52 -0.57 4.17
CA MET A 37 2.82 0.53 3.26
C MET A 37 4.02 1.33 3.75
N GLY A 38 3.94 1.84 4.97
CA GLY A 38 4.96 2.59 5.65
C GLY A 38 5.00 2.28 7.15
N ASN A 39 5.93 2.90 7.86
CA ASN A 39 6.08 2.80 9.32
C ASN A 39 6.45 4.17 9.91
N HIS A 40 6.73 4.20 11.21
CA HIS A 40 7.06 5.44 11.94
C HIS A 40 8.34 6.15 11.45
N ASP A 41 9.23 5.46 10.76
CA ASP A 41 10.49 5.98 10.22
C ASP A 41 10.41 6.36 8.74
N THR A 42 9.22 6.28 8.16
CA THR A 42 9.00 6.60 6.75
C THR A 42 7.96 7.71 6.59
N PRO A 43 8.01 8.50 5.53
CA PRO A 43 6.93 9.42 5.23
C PRO A 43 5.59 8.70 5.07
N PRO A 44 4.47 9.29 5.52
CA PRO A 44 3.14 8.72 5.28
C PRO A 44 2.88 8.49 3.80
N ILE A 45 2.20 7.40 3.46
CA ILE A 45 1.95 7.01 2.08
C ILE A 45 1.22 8.08 1.27
N TRP A 46 0.29 8.81 1.89
CA TRP A 46 -0.47 9.88 1.24
C TRP A 46 0.40 11.05 0.76
N LEU A 47 1.47 11.35 1.50
CA LEU A 47 2.46 12.36 1.09
C LEU A 47 3.27 11.87 -0.11
N LEU A 48 3.73 10.62 -0.06
CA LEU A 48 4.50 10.02 -1.15
C LEU A 48 3.65 9.85 -2.43
N ALA A 49 2.42 9.34 -2.31
CA ALA A 49 1.51 9.16 -3.43
C ALA A 49 1.27 10.47 -4.18
N ARG A 50 1.07 11.59 -3.46
CA ARG A 50 0.99 12.93 -4.08
C ARG A 50 2.26 13.28 -4.87
N GLY A 51 3.43 13.03 -4.29
CA GLY A 51 4.71 13.27 -4.96
C GLY A 51 4.88 12.39 -6.21
N TRP A 52 4.48 11.13 -6.14
CA TRP A 52 4.56 10.20 -7.25
C TRP A 52 3.61 10.56 -8.39
N CYS A 53 2.36 10.95 -8.09
CA CYS A 53 1.40 11.39 -9.09
C CYS A 53 1.76 12.74 -9.73
N ASN A 54 2.45 13.63 -9.01
CA ASN A 54 2.95 14.89 -9.56
C ASN A 54 4.22 14.72 -10.42
N GLY A 55 4.86 13.55 -10.36
CA GLY A 55 6.04 13.18 -11.13
C GLY A 55 5.75 12.02 -12.09
N SER A 56 6.80 11.35 -12.58
CA SER A 56 6.68 10.20 -13.48
C SER A 56 6.38 8.88 -12.76
N ARG A 57 6.65 8.78 -11.46
CA ARG A 57 6.53 7.50 -10.72
C ARG A 57 5.11 6.98 -10.55
N GLY A 58 4.09 7.84 -10.71
CA GLY A 58 2.70 7.41 -10.65
C GLY A 58 2.35 6.37 -11.71
N ALA A 59 2.86 6.52 -12.94
CA ALA A 59 2.68 5.55 -14.02
C ALA A 59 3.40 4.23 -13.72
N ASP A 60 4.64 4.27 -13.22
CA ASP A 60 5.42 3.08 -12.85
C ASP A 60 4.67 2.28 -11.77
N TRP A 61 4.14 2.96 -10.75
CA TRP A 61 3.29 2.33 -9.73
C TRP A 61 2.00 1.77 -10.35
N GLY A 62 1.40 2.46 -11.32
CA GLY A 62 0.20 1.99 -12.01
C GLY A 62 0.43 0.66 -12.72
N GLU A 63 1.51 0.54 -13.50
CA GLU A 63 1.89 -0.70 -14.17
C GLU A 63 2.17 -1.83 -13.17
N TYR A 64 2.96 -1.55 -12.15
CA TYR A 64 3.27 -2.51 -11.11
C TYR A 64 2.03 -3.01 -10.36
N LEU A 65 1.14 -2.11 -9.96
CA LEU A 65 -0.09 -2.47 -9.26
C LEU A 65 -1.09 -3.19 -10.16
N ALA A 66 -1.07 -2.91 -11.48
CA ALA A 66 -1.89 -3.66 -12.44
C ALA A 66 -1.49 -5.14 -12.47
N ASP A 67 -0.20 -5.45 -12.38
CA ASP A 67 0.27 -6.83 -12.26
C ASP A 67 -0.13 -7.46 -10.92
N CYS A 68 0.12 -6.77 -9.80
CA CYS A 68 -0.23 -7.26 -8.46
C CYS A 68 -1.73 -7.55 -8.29
N LEU A 69 -2.59 -6.76 -8.93
CA LEU A 69 -4.06 -6.87 -8.85
C LEU A 69 -4.68 -7.65 -10.01
N TRP A 70 -3.86 -8.26 -10.87
CA TRP A 70 -4.32 -9.04 -12.02
C TRP A 70 -5.32 -8.27 -12.89
N ILE A 71 -5.01 -7.00 -13.18
CA ILE A 71 -5.89 -6.16 -14.00
C ILE A 71 -5.88 -6.67 -15.44
N PRO A 72 -7.07 -6.95 -16.05
CA PRO A 72 -7.16 -7.41 -17.43
C PRO A 72 -6.49 -6.44 -18.41
N ALA A 73 -5.89 -6.97 -19.47
CA ALA A 73 -5.20 -6.16 -20.48
C ALA A 73 -6.08 -5.05 -21.07
N THR A 74 -7.39 -5.31 -21.23
CA THR A 74 -8.37 -4.34 -21.73
C THR A 74 -8.65 -3.19 -20.77
N GLU A 75 -8.49 -3.40 -19.47
CA GLU A 75 -8.74 -2.41 -18.40
C GLU A 75 -7.46 -1.68 -17.97
N ARG A 76 -6.29 -2.27 -18.28
CA ARG A 76 -4.98 -1.82 -17.81
C ARG A 76 -4.65 -0.36 -18.16
N PRO A 77 -4.84 0.14 -19.40
CA PRO A 77 -4.51 1.53 -19.72
C PRO A 77 -5.30 2.53 -18.89
N ASP A 78 -6.58 2.27 -18.64
CA ASP A 78 -7.43 3.14 -17.82
C ASP A 78 -7.06 3.06 -16.35
N PHE A 79 -6.73 1.88 -15.85
CA PHE A 79 -6.26 1.68 -14.49
C PHE A 79 -4.97 2.45 -14.25
N VAL A 80 -3.95 2.27 -15.09
CA VAL A 80 -2.65 2.96 -14.98
C VAL A 80 -2.82 4.47 -15.01
N ARG A 81 -3.65 5.00 -15.89
CA ARG A 81 -3.94 6.43 -15.97
C ARG A 81 -4.56 6.97 -14.68
N ARG A 82 -5.53 6.26 -14.07
CA ARG A 82 -6.13 6.67 -12.80
C ARG A 82 -5.10 6.66 -11.68
N ILE A 83 -4.31 5.58 -11.56
CA ILE A 83 -3.24 5.48 -10.56
C ILE A 83 -2.22 6.60 -10.70
N ALA A 84 -1.82 6.92 -11.94
CA ALA A 84 -0.83 7.95 -12.21
C ALA A 84 -1.30 9.38 -11.84
N SER A 85 -2.61 9.63 -11.84
CA SER A 85 -3.18 10.97 -11.65
C SER A 85 -3.89 11.17 -10.30
N ASP A 86 -4.23 10.11 -9.57
CA ASP A 86 -4.99 10.20 -8.32
C ASP A 86 -4.26 9.52 -7.16
N PRO A 87 -3.72 10.31 -6.21
CA PRO A 87 -3.04 9.76 -5.03
C PRO A 87 -3.93 8.85 -4.17
N GLY A 88 -5.24 9.07 -4.16
CA GLY A 88 -6.20 8.23 -3.46
C GLY A 88 -6.33 6.86 -4.13
N GLU A 89 -6.51 6.82 -5.45
CA GLU A 89 -6.54 5.57 -6.23
C GLU A 89 -5.23 4.77 -6.04
N LEU A 90 -4.07 5.45 -6.10
CA LEU A 90 -2.77 4.82 -5.89
C LEU A 90 -2.69 4.21 -4.49
N THR A 91 -3.03 4.96 -3.44
CA THR A 91 -2.94 4.48 -2.05
C THR A 91 -3.89 3.32 -1.78
N HIS A 92 -5.13 3.38 -2.27
CA HIS A 92 -6.11 2.29 -2.12
C HIS A 92 -5.68 1.04 -2.89
N SER A 93 -5.18 1.19 -4.12
CA SER A 93 -4.71 0.07 -4.92
C SER A 93 -3.45 -0.59 -4.34
N LEU A 94 -2.54 0.20 -3.77
CA LEU A 94 -1.38 -0.31 -3.07
C LEU A 94 -1.79 -1.16 -1.86
N PHE A 95 -2.73 -0.67 -1.05
CA PHE A 95 -3.22 -1.42 0.10
C PHE A 95 -3.99 -2.67 -0.32
N ALA A 96 -4.80 -2.60 -1.38
CA ALA A 96 -5.50 -3.76 -1.95
C ALA A 96 -4.50 -4.83 -2.45
N ALA A 97 -3.41 -4.43 -3.11
CA ALA A 97 -2.38 -5.35 -3.57
C ALA A 97 -1.67 -6.05 -2.39
N MET A 98 -1.43 -5.33 -1.28
CA MET A 98 -0.91 -5.96 -0.06
C MET A 98 -1.86 -7.00 0.52
N LEU A 99 -3.16 -6.70 0.57
CA LEU A 99 -4.19 -7.66 1.04
C LEU A 99 -4.33 -8.86 0.10
N ALA A 100 -4.04 -8.70 -1.19
CA ALA A 100 -4.05 -9.78 -2.17
C ALA A 100 -2.79 -10.64 -2.14
N SER A 101 -1.71 -10.18 -1.49
CA SER A 101 -0.42 -10.89 -1.43
C SER A 101 -0.49 -12.22 -0.67
N GLN A 102 0.61 -12.97 -0.67
CA GLN A 102 0.73 -14.21 0.10
C GLN A 102 1.02 -13.98 1.59
N ALA A 103 1.39 -12.74 2.00
CA ALA A 103 1.66 -12.44 3.40
C ALA A 103 0.44 -12.69 4.27
N ALA A 104 0.59 -13.46 5.35
CA ALA A 104 -0.48 -13.70 6.32
C ALA A 104 -0.70 -12.50 7.27
N HIS A 105 0.25 -11.57 7.33
CA HIS A 105 0.22 -10.46 8.27
C HIS A 105 0.31 -9.13 7.51
N VAL A 106 -0.76 -8.35 7.55
CA VAL A 106 -0.79 -6.99 7.01
C VAL A 106 -0.87 -6.01 8.17
N ALA A 107 0.15 -5.17 8.31
CA ALA A 107 0.18 -4.11 9.31
C ALA A 107 -0.17 -2.77 8.67
N MET A 108 -0.88 -1.93 9.41
CA MET A 108 -1.29 -0.61 8.95
C MET A 108 -0.80 0.45 9.93
N PHE A 109 -0.04 1.41 9.44
CA PHE A 109 0.38 2.55 10.23
C PHE A 109 -0.79 3.56 10.32
N PHE A 110 -1.11 4.04 11.53
CA PHE A 110 -2.30 4.85 11.74
C PHE A 110 -2.37 6.14 10.88
N PRO A 111 -1.28 6.84 10.55
CA PRO A 111 -1.32 7.96 9.62
C PRO A 111 -1.81 7.55 8.24
N ASP A 112 -1.42 6.36 7.77
CA ASP A 112 -1.84 5.84 6.47
C ASP A 112 -3.35 5.54 6.47
N LEU A 113 -3.87 4.94 7.55
CA LEU A 113 -5.31 4.72 7.71
C LEU A 113 -6.11 6.02 7.65
N LEU A 114 -5.64 7.04 8.39
CA LEU A 114 -6.38 8.29 8.62
C LEU A 114 -6.09 9.40 7.59
N GLY A 115 -5.31 9.10 6.55
CA GLY A 115 -4.98 10.08 5.51
C GLY A 115 -4.12 11.24 6.02
N LEU A 116 -3.32 11.01 7.05
CA LEU A 116 -2.44 12.03 7.60
C LEU A 116 -1.17 12.15 6.76
N THR A 117 -0.65 13.38 6.62
CA THR A 117 0.56 13.66 5.83
C THR A 117 1.71 14.18 6.68
N GLY A 118 1.50 14.37 7.98
CA GLY A 118 2.53 14.80 8.91
C GLY A 118 3.51 13.66 9.21
N LEU A 119 4.80 13.98 9.27
CA LEU A 119 5.83 13.03 9.67
C LEU A 119 5.66 12.67 11.15
N TYR A 120 5.77 11.38 11.47
CA TYR A 120 5.73 10.90 12.84
C TYR A 120 7.11 10.97 13.50
N ASN A 121 8.13 10.58 12.76
CA ASN A 121 9.52 10.58 13.15
C ASN A 121 10.43 10.94 11.98
N THR A 122 11.53 11.63 12.26
CA THR A 122 12.63 11.84 11.33
C THR A 122 13.84 11.08 11.87
N PRO A 123 14.21 9.93 11.31
CA PRO A 123 15.30 9.11 11.80
C PRO A 123 16.62 9.87 11.83
N GLY A 124 17.41 9.66 12.89
CA GLY A 124 18.71 10.30 13.07
C GLY A 124 18.67 11.78 13.48
N VAL A 125 17.49 12.34 13.68
CA VAL A 125 17.32 13.73 14.12
C VAL A 125 16.65 13.77 15.48
N VAL A 126 17.27 14.45 16.44
CA VAL A 126 16.67 14.77 17.73
C VAL A 126 15.99 16.12 17.64
N ASN A 127 14.66 16.15 17.67
CA ASN A 127 13.87 17.37 17.63
C ASN A 127 12.57 17.20 18.43
N ASP A 128 11.94 18.35 18.71
CA ASP A 128 10.71 18.39 19.52
C ASP A 128 9.45 17.97 18.75
N THR A 129 9.52 17.73 17.45
CA THR A 129 8.37 17.33 16.62
C THR A 129 8.23 15.81 16.48
N ASN A 130 9.33 15.06 16.66
CA ASN A 130 9.31 13.60 16.60
C ASN A 130 8.39 13.01 17.67
N TRP A 131 7.66 11.97 17.31
CA TRP A 131 6.77 11.20 18.20
C TRP A 131 5.57 11.99 18.74
N ARG A 132 5.25 13.16 18.17
CA ARG A 132 4.16 14.03 18.63
C ARG A 132 2.87 13.95 17.84
N LEU A 133 2.87 13.32 16.67
CA LEU A 133 1.65 13.14 15.91
C LEU A 133 0.65 12.31 16.72
N ARG A 134 -0.58 12.80 16.83
CA ARG A 134 -1.65 12.14 17.59
C ARG A 134 -2.89 11.98 16.73
N VAL A 135 -3.63 10.92 17.02
CA VAL A 135 -4.96 10.72 16.47
C VAL A 135 -5.92 11.72 17.16
N PRO A 136 -6.72 12.49 16.41
CA PRO A 136 -7.71 13.38 16.99
C PRO A 136 -8.71 12.63 17.88
N SER A 137 -9.17 13.22 18.96
CA SER A 137 -10.14 12.59 19.87
C SER A 137 -11.46 12.20 19.17
N ASN A 138 -11.82 12.91 18.12
CA ASN A 138 -13.00 12.65 17.28
C ASN A 138 -12.67 11.83 16.02
N PHE A 139 -11.62 11.02 16.05
CA PHE A 139 -11.06 10.33 14.87
C PHE A 139 -12.09 9.48 14.11
N GLN A 140 -13.05 8.87 14.80
CA GLN A 140 -14.09 8.07 14.16
C GLN A 140 -14.96 8.92 13.22
N ARG A 141 -15.43 10.09 13.69
CA ARG A 141 -16.21 11.01 12.86
C ARG A 141 -15.37 11.56 11.72
N HIS A 142 -14.14 11.93 12.01
CA HIS A 142 -13.19 12.42 11.02
C HIS A 142 -12.93 11.36 9.93
N TYR A 143 -12.69 10.12 10.32
CA TYR A 143 -12.51 9.00 9.38
C TYR A 143 -13.75 8.80 8.51
N GLN A 144 -14.96 8.76 9.09
CA GLN A 144 -16.21 8.55 8.35
C GLN A 144 -16.49 9.66 7.32
N SER A 145 -16.24 10.93 7.68
CA SER A 145 -16.37 12.04 6.75
C SER A 145 -15.38 11.92 5.59
N ARG A 146 -14.10 11.75 5.90
CA ARG A 146 -13.03 11.71 4.91
C ARG A 146 -13.02 10.44 4.05
N ARG A 147 -13.63 9.35 4.53
CA ARG A 147 -13.81 8.14 3.74
C ARG A 147 -14.70 8.41 2.51
N LYS A 148 -15.76 9.22 2.66
CA LYS A 148 -16.62 9.63 1.55
C LYS A 148 -15.85 10.47 0.51
N GLU A 149 -14.89 11.26 0.96
CA GLU A 149 -14.02 12.09 0.13
C GLU A 149 -12.81 11.31 -0.46
N ARG A 150 -12.66 10.03 -0.10
CA ARG A 150 -11.54 9.16 -0.49
C ARG A 150 -10.16 9.71 -0.11
N THR A 151 -10.08 10.45 0.99
CA THR A 151 -8.84 11.03 1.54
C THR A 151 -8.32 10.31 2.77
N VAL A 152 -8.88 9.14 3.07
CA VAL A 152 -8.44 8.14 4.06
C VAL A 152 -8.58 6.77 3.44
N LEU A 153 -7.96 5.74 3.99
CA LEU A 153 -8.11 4.37 3.48
C LEU A 153 -9.55 3.88 3.70
N ASP A 154 -10.22 3.50 2.63
CA ASP A 154 -11.46 2.72 2.68
C ASP A 154 -11.13 1.22 2.70
N VAL A 155 -10.89 0.69 3.90
CA VAL A 155 -10.48 -0.70 4.09
C VAL A 155 -11.45 -1.71 3.47
N PRO A 156 -12.79 -1.58 3.61
CA PRO A 156 -13.73 -2.46 2.93
C PRO A 156 -13.56 -2.48 1.39
N SER A 157 -13.44 -1.32 0.77
CA SER A 157 -13.24 -1.23 -0.69
C SER A 157 -11.89 -1.83 -1.13
N CYS A 158 -10.84 -1.65 -0.34
CA CYS A 158 -9.55 -2.27 -0.61
C CYS A 158 -9.61 -3.79 -0.49
N LEU A 159 -10.33 -4.31 0.51
CA LEU A 159 -10.52 -5.75 0.67
C LEU A 159 -11.32 -6.34 -0.50
N GLU A 160 -12.38 -5.66 -0.95
CA GLU A 160 -13.14 -6.08 -2.13
C GLU A 160 -12.25 -6.16 -3.37
N ALA A 161 -11.41 -5.14 -3.61
CA ALA A 161 -10.47 -5.13 -4.72
C ALA A 161 -9.45 -6.28 -4.62
N ALA A 162 -8.95 -6.57 -3.42
CA ALA A 162 -8.05 -7.69 -3.17
C ALA A 162 -8.69 -9.05 -3.45
N LEU A 163 -9.94 -9.25 -3.03
CA LEU A 163 -10.69 -10.49 -3.29
C LEU A 163 -10.93 -10.69 -4.80
N ARG A 164 -11.26 -9.61 -5.52
CA ARG A 164 -11.37 -9.66 -6.99
C ARG A 164 -10.04 -10.02 -7.65
N ALA A 165 -8.92 -9.48 -7.16
CA ALA A 165 -7.60 -9.81 -7.68
C ALA A 165 -7.27 -11.30 -7.48
N ARG A 166 -7.52 -11.85 -6.29
CA ARG A 166 -7.33 -13.28 -6.01
C ARG A 166 -8.19 -14.17 -6.90
N ALA A 167 -9.45 -13.83 -7.09
CA ALA A 167 -10.34 -14.58 -7.99
C ALA A 167 -9.83 -14.57 -9.45
N ARG A 168 -9.29 -13.44 -9.92
CA ARG A 168 -8.66 -13.34 -11.26
C ARG A 168 -7.41 -14.22 -11.35
N GLN A 169 -6.58 -14.20 -10.32
CA GLN A 169 -5.37 -15.03 -10.24
C GLN A 169 -5.71 -16.51 -10.28
N GLU A 170 -6.70 -16.95 -9.51
CA GLU A 170 -7.18 -18.35 -9.48
C GLU A 170 -7.71 -18.76 -10.86
N ALA A 171 -8.51 -17.90 -11.51
CA ALA A 171 -9.05 -18.16 -12.84
C ALA A 171 -7.97 -18.26 -13.93
N ALA A 172 -6.83 -17.58 -13.75
CA ALA A 172 -5.71 -17.60 -14.68
C ALA A 172 -4.72 -18.76 -14.43
N SER A 173 -4.79 -19.40 -13.27
CA SER A 173 -3.96 -20.54 -12.91
C SER A 173 -4.54 -21.84 -13.51
N PRO A 174 -3.73 -22.72 -14.14
CA PRO A 174 -4.22 -23.99 -14.61
C PRO A 174 -4.75 -24.85 -13.45
N PRO A 175 -5.77 -25.68 -13.66
CA PRO A 175 -6.28 -26.55 -12.61
C PRO A 175 -5.16 -27.45 -12.09
N THR A 176 -4.94 -27.44 -10.79
CA THR A 176 -4.03 -28.37 -10.11
C THR A 176 -4.62 -29.76 -10.21
N ASN A 177 -4.01 -30.61 -11.02
CA ASN A 177 -4.34 -32.05 -11.11
C ASN A 177 -3.90 -32.77 -9.84
#